data_900f7dea8a0d1f0b7df9a0a5d9bc7704
#
_entry.id   900f7dea8a0d1f0b7df9a0a5d9bc7704
#
_cell.length_a   1.000
_cell.length_b   1.000
_cell.length_c   1.000
_cell.angle_alpha   90.00
_cell.angle_beta   90.00
_cell.angle_gamma   90.00
#
_symmetry.space_group_name_H-M   'P 1'
#
loop_
_entity.id
_entity.type
_entity.pdbx_description
1 polymer ?
#
loop_
_entity_poly.entity_id
_entity_poly.type
_entity_poly.pdbx_seq_one_letter_code
_entity_poly.pdbx_strand_id
1 'polypeptide(L)'
;ERRGLVYNVESNLTSYTDTGTFCIYFGCDPEDAELCTRLVYKELKRLRDTRMTSSQLAAAQKQLIGQIGVASDNNENNALGMAKTFLHYNKYETAEAVFRRIGQLTPEILLEVANEMFAEDYLSTLVYD
;
A
#
# COMPACT_ATOMS: atom_id res chain seq x y z
N GLU A 1 -7.06 8.46 12.16
CA GLU A 1 -7.09 9.89 12.49
C GLU A 1 -8.44 10.33 13.07
N ARG A 2 -9.58 10.04 12.43
CA ARG A 2 -10.91 10.53 12.88
C ARG A 2 -11.32 10.05 14.26
N ARG A 3 -10.78 8.96 14.76
CA ARG A 3 -11.10 8.38 16.09
C ARG A 3 -10.01 8.57 17.13
N GLY A 4 -8.84 9.09 16.75
CA GLY A 4 -7.71 9.31 17.64
C GLY A 4 -7.12 8.04 18.25
N LEU A 5 -7.37 6.86 17.68
CA LEU A 5 -6.96 5.56 18.21
C LEU A 5 -5.49 5.22 17.93
N VAL A 6 -4.87 5.86 16.97
CA VAL A 6 -3.49 5.56 16.56
C VAL A 6 -2.67 6.84 16.46
N TYR A 7 -1.40 6.76 16.82
CA TYR A 7 -0.43 7.84 16.68
C TYR A 7 0.02 8.00 15.23
N ASN A 8 0.21 6.86 14.56
CA ASN A 8 0.54 6.77 13.13
C ASN A 8 -0.05 5.49 12.56
N VAL A 9 -0.28 5.48 11.27
CA VAL A 9 -0.63 4.29 10.50
C VAL A 9 -0.02 4.43 9.12
N GLU A 10 0.63 3.37 8.67
CA GLU A 10 1.25 3.32 7.34
C GLU A 10 1.10 1.93 6.73
N SER A 11 1.20 1.86 5.41
CA SER A 11 1.26 0.61 4.67
C SER A 11 2.44 0.65 3.71
N ASN A 12 3.22 -0.42 3.71
CA ASN A 12 4.42 -0.55 2.92
C ASN A 12 4.41 -1.85 2.11
N LEU A 13 4.86 -1.76 0.88
CA LEU A 13 5.14 -2.90 0.02
C LEU A 13 6.65 -3.00 -0.18
N THR A 14 7.23 -4.11 0.27
CA THR A 14 8.64 -4.41 0.04
C THR A 14 8.75 -5.55 -0.97
N SER A 15 9.42 -5.28 -2.08
CA SER A 15 9.69 -6.27 -3.13
C SER A 15 11.11 -6.79 -3.00
N TYR A 16 11.25 -8.11 -3.06
CA TYR A 16 12.50 -8.84 -3.20
C TYR A 16 12.56 -9.49 -4.57
N THR A 17 13.68 -10.14 -4.93
CA THR A 17 13.85 -10.79 -6.24
C THR A 17 12.93 -11.98 -6.47
N ASP A 18 12.53 -12.65 -5.42
CA ASP A 18 11.78 -13.92 -5.42
C ASP A 18 10.52 -13.88 -4.55
N THR A 19 10.28 -12.80 -3.83
CA THR A 19 9.13 -12.66 -2.94
C THR A 19 8.77 -11.18 -2.70
N GLY A 20 7.74 -10.93 -1.91
CA GLY A 20 7.36 -9.60 -1.45
C GLY A 20 6.59 -9.65 -0.15
N THR A 21 6.61 -8.54 0.56
CA THR A 21 5.85 -8.38 1.82
C THR A 21 5.02 -7.12 1.76
N PHE A 22 3.73 -7.23 2.01
CA PHE A 22 2.86 -6.11 2.28
C PHE A 22 2.65 -6.00 3.79
N CYS A 23 3.02 -4.87 4.38
CA CYS A 23 2.96 -4.64 5.81
C CYS A 23 2.05 -3.44 6.11
N ILE A 24 1.17 -3.59 7.08
CA ILE A 24 0.43 -2.48 7.70
C ILE A 24 0.99 -2.34 9.12
N TYR A 25 1.53 -1.16 9.41
CA TYR A 25 2.06 -0.82 10.71
C TYR A 25 1.23 0.31 11.34
N PHE A 26 0.96 0.21 12.63
CA PHE A 26 0.37 1.30 13.40
C PHE A 26 0.89 1.30 14.84
N GLY A 27 1.00 2.49 15.43
CA GLY A 27 1.28 2.68 16.84
C GLY A 27 0.03 3.19 17.57
N CYS A 28 -0.31 2.57 18.70
CA CYS A 28 -1.47 2.94 19.51
C CYS A 28 -1.20 2.66 20.99
N ASP A 29 -2.09 3.10 21.86
CA ASP A 29 -2.08 2.69 23.26
C ASP A 29 -2.35 1.18 23.39
N PRO A 30 -1.77 0.48 24.37
CA PRO A 30 -1.99 -0.95 24.59
C PRO A 30 -3.47 -1.34 24.70
N GLU A 31 -4.28 -0.48 25.32
CA GLU A 31 -5.73 -0.66 25.49
C GLU A 31 -6.49 -0.69 24.13
N ASP A 32 -5.97 0.00 23.12
CA ASP A 32 -6.58 0.12 21.79
C ASP A 32 -6.04 -0.90 20.79
N ALA A 33 -4.99 -1.64 21.10
CA ALA A 33 -4.29 -2.53 20.16
C ALA A 33 -5.22 -3.58 19.52
N GLU A 34 -6.06 -4.23 20.34
CA GLU A 34 -7.02 -5.22 19.83
C GLU A 34 -8.08 -4.58 18.93
N LEU A 35 -8.60 -3.41 19.32
CA LEU A 35 -9.58 -2.68 18.53
C LEU A 35 -8.99 -2.24 17.18
N CYS A 36 -7.77 -1.70 17.18
CA CYS A 36 -7.06 -1.27 15.99
C CYS A 36 -6.80 -2.43 15.04
N THR A 37 -6.30 -3.56 15.56
CA THR A 37 -6.10 -4.80 14.78
C THR A 37 -7.41 -5.23 14.11
N ARG A 38 -8.50 -5.30 14.86
CA ARG A 38 -9.82 -5.66 14.36
C ARG A 38 -10.33 -4.71 13.27
N LEU A 39 -10.04 -3.41 13.39
CA LEU A 39 -10.39 -2.42 12.36
C LEU A 39 -9.59 -2.62 11.08
N VAL A 40 -8.29 -2.94 11.17
CA VAL A 40 -7.45 -3.27 10.01
C VAL A 40 -8.02 -4.49 9.29
N TYR A 41 -8.25 -5.59 9.99
CA TYR A 41 -8.83 -6.81 9.38
C TYR A 41 -10.20 -6.53 8.73
N LYS A 42 -11.03 -5.70 9.36
CA LYS A 42 -12.31 -5.29 8.80
C LYS A 42 -12.16 -4.54 7.48
N GLU A 43 -11.17 -3.64 7.38
CA GLU A 43 -10.91 -2.91 6.14
C GLU A 43 -10.32 -3.82 5.05
N LEU A 44 -9.41 -4.73 5.38
CA LEU A 44 -8.90 -5.73 4.45
C LEU A 44 -10.03 -6.63 3.92
N LYS A 45 -10.93 -7.07 4.81
CA LYS A 45 -12.13 -7.83 4.42
C LYS A 45 -13.03 -7.00 3.49
N ARG A 46 -13.26 -5.73 3.80
CA ARG A 46 -14.06 -4.84 2.94
C ARG A 46 -13.46 -4.72 1.53
N LEU A 47 -12.14 -4.61 1.42
CA LEU A 47 -11.45 -4.54 0.13
C LEU A 47 -11.59 -5.83 -0.69
N ARG A 48 -11.68 -6.99 -0.03
CA ARG A 48 -11.92 -8.29 -0.70
C ARG A 48 -13.38 -8.48 -1.11
N ASP A 49 -14.32 -8.04 -0.27
CA ASP A 49 -15.74 -8.33 -0.43
C ASP A 49 -16.48 -7.28 -1.29
N THR A 50 -15.93 -6.07 -1.35
CA THR A 50 -16.65 -4.94 -1.95
C THR A 50 -15.77 -4.20 -2.95
N ARG A 51 -16.21 -4.20 -4.21
CA ARG A 51 -15.56 -3.45 -5.27
C ARG A 51 -15.59 -1.94 -4.97
N MET A 52 -14.46 -1.28 -5.14
CA MET A 52 -14.39 0.18 -5.05
C MET A 52 -15.24 0.84 -6.14
N THR A 53 -15.83 1.97 -5.82
CA THR A 53 -16.47 2.81 -6.84
C THR A 53 -15.39 3.52 -7.67
N SER A 54 -15.74 3.90 -8.90
CA SER A 54 -14.82 4.65 -9.77
C SER A 54 -14.35 5.96 -9.12
N SER A 55 -15.20 6.61 -8.34
CA SER A 55 -14.87 7.83 -7.60
C SER A 55 -13.84 7.58 -6.49
N GLN A 56 -13.99 6.48 -5.73
CA GLN A 56 -13.03 6.08 -4.70
C GLN A 56 -11.68 5.75 -5.31
N LEU A 57 -11.67 4.99 -6.42
CA LEU A 57 -10.45 4.66 -7.13
C LEU A 57 -9.75 5.92 -7.65
N ALA A 58 -10.47 6.83 -8.30
CA ALA A 58 -9.90 8.07 -8.82
C ALA A 58 -9.27 8.92 -7.70
N ALA A 59 -9.90 8.99 -6.53
CA ALA A 59 -9.35 9.68 -5.37
C ALA A 59 -8.05 9.03 -4.88
N ALA A 60 -8.02 7.70 -4.79
CA ALA A 60 -6.83 6.95 -4.39
C ALA A 60 -5.68 7.08 -5.40
N GLN A 61 -5.98 7.00 -6.71
CA GLN A 61 -4.99 7.22 -7.78
C GLN A 61 -4.38 8.62 -7.69
N LYS A 62 -5.22 9.64 -7.52
CA LYS A 62 -4.74 11.02 -7.39
C LYS A 62 -3.84 11.21 -6.16
N GLN A 63 -4.21 10.62 -5.04
CA GLN A 63 -3.40 10.65 -3.82
C GLN A 63 -2.05 9.98 -4.01
N LEU A 64 -2.03 8.77 -4.58
CA LEU A 64 -0.80 7.99 -4.81
C LEU A 64 0.14 8.71 -5.79
N ILE A 65 -0.39 9.23 -6.90
CA ILE A 65 0.38 10.02 -7.87
C ILE A 65 0.99 11.26 -7.20
N GLY A 66 0.23 11.95 -6.36
CA GLY A 66 0.73 13.09 -5.59
C GLY A 66 1.87 12.73 -4.64
N GLN A 67 1.74 11.62 -3.92
CA GLN A 67 2.79 11.12 -3.01
C GLN A 67 4.06 10.75 -3.77
N ILE A 68 3.95 10.04 -4.89
CA ILE A 68 5.09 9.68 -5.75
C ILE A 68 5.74 10.95 -6.32
N GLY A 69 4.95 11.93 -6.76
CA GLY A 69 5.45 13.21 -7.25
C GLY A 69 6.31 13.92 -6.22
N VAL A 70 5.82 14.06 -5.00
CA VAL A 70 6.58 14.69 -3.89
C VAL A 70 7.84 13.88 -3.55
N ALA A 71 7.75 12.55 -3.52
CA ALA A 71 8.92 11.69 -3.26
C ALA A 71 9.98 11.78 -4.36
N SER A 72 9.57 12.02 -5.61
CA SER A 72 10.48 12.17 -6.76
C SER A 72 11.31 13.46 -6.73
N ASP A 73 10.92 14.45 -5.94
CA ASP A 73 11.69 15.68 -5.73
C ASP A 73 12.97 15.44 -4.90
N ASN A 74 13.06 14.30 -4.21
CA ASN A 74 14.27 13.89 -3.49
C ASN A 74 15.21 13.12 -4.43
N ASN A 75 16.19 13.83 -5.01
CA ASN A 75 17.12 13.29 -6.00
C ASN A 75 17.93 12.08 -5.51
N GLU A 76 18.31 12.02 -4.24
CA GLU A 76 19.09 10.92 -3.68
C GLU A 76 18.28 9.62 -3.62
N ASN A 77 17.08 9.69 -3.06
CA ASN A 77 16.18 8.53 -3.00
C ASN A 77 15.74 8.07 -4.39
N ASN A 78 15.57 9.02 -5.32
CA ASN A 78 15.22 8.72 -6.69
C ASN A 78 16.35 7.98 -7.40
N ALA A 79 17.61 8.45 -7.27
CA ALA A 79 18.78 7.80 -7.85
C ALA A 79 18.97 6.36 -7.31
N LEU A 80 18.81 6.17 -6.00
CA LEU A 80 18.87 4.84 -5.37
C LEU A 80 17.75 3.91 -5.86
N GLY A 81 16.53 4.43 -6.00
CA GLY A 81 15.40 3.69 -6.53
C GLY A 81 15.63 3.25 -7.97
N MET A 82 16.12 4.16 -8.81
CA MET A 82 16.50 3.87 -10.20
C MET A 82 17.59 2.80 -10.29
N ALA A 83 18.65 2.91 -9.48
CA ALA A 83 19.73 1.94 -9.45
C ALA A 83 19.23 0.55 -9.04
N LYS A 84 18.40 0.44 -8.01
CA LYS A 84 17.77 -0.82 -7.60
C LYS A 84 16.91 -1.44 -8.70
N THR A 85 16.05 -0.63 -9.33
CA THR A 85 15.18 -1.10 -10.41
C THR A 85 15.99 -1.59 -11.60
N PHE A 86 17.06 -0.87 -11.96
CA PHE A 86 17.95 -1.28 -13.05
C PHE A 86 18.69 -2.60 -12.71
N LEU A 87 19.23 -2.74 -11.50
CA LEU A 87 19.93 -3.95 -11.05
C LEU A 87 19.02 -5.18 -11.06
N HIS A 88 17.76 -5.04 -10.64
CA HIS A 88 16.84 -6.19 -10.54
C HIS A 88 16.15 -6.53 -11.85
N TYR A 89 15.79 -5.52 -12.64
CA TYR A 89 14.92 -5.72 -13.81
C TYR A 89 15.60 -5.35 -15.14
N ASN A 90 16.83 -4.80 -15.11
CA ASN A 90 17.54 -4.26 -16.27
C ASN A 90 16.69 -3.27 -17.08
N LYS A 91 15.83 -2.53 -16.39
CA LYS A 91 14.90 -1.55 -16.96
C LYS A 91 14.86 -0.31 -16.10
N TYR A 92 14.67 0.83 -16.75
CA TYR A 92 14.36 2.09 -16.11
C TYR A 92 12.92 2.46 -16.43
N GLU A 93 12.15 2.79 -15.42
CA GLU A 93 10.76 3.24 -15.56
C GLU A 93 10.66 4.71 -15.13
N THR A 94 10.17 5.58 -16.03
CA THR A 94 9.99 7.00 -15.72
C THR A 94 8.77 7.19 -14.81
N ALA A 95 8.73 8.31 -14.06
CA ALA A 95 7.58 8.67 -13.23
C ALA A 95 6.28 8.72 -14.05
N GLU A 96 6.36 9.25 -15.29
CA GLU A 96 5.20 9.32 -16.18
C GLU A 96 4.69 7.93 -16.59
N ALA A 97 5.60 6.95 -16.77
CA ALA A 97 5.22 5.58 -17.06
C ALA A 97 4.50 4.94 -15.86
N VAL A 98 5.00 5.19 -14.64
CA VAL A 98 4.35 4.75 -13.39
C VAL A 98 2.98 5.42 -13.25
N PHE A 99 2.86 6.72 -13.46
CA PHE A 99 1.58 7.44 -13.37
C PHE A 99 0.56 6.91 -14.37
N ARG A 100 0.99 6.60 -15.59
CA ARG A 100 0.14 5.98 -16.61
C ARG A 100 -0.38 4.62 -16.15
N ARG A 101 0.48 3.76 -15.60
CA ARG A 101 0.07 2.45 -15.06
C ARG A 101 -0.92 2.58 -13.91
N ILE A 102 -0.69 3.52 -12.99
CA ILE A 102 -1.64 3.81 -11.91
C ILE A 102 -2.99 4.21 -12.50
N GLY A 103 -3.01 5.07 -13.51
CA GLY A 103 -4.24 5.51 -14.19
C GLY A 103 -4.99 4.41 -14.94
N GLN A 104 -4.34 3.30 -15.27
CA GLN A 104 -4.94 2.14 -15.95
C GLN A 104 -5.58 1.12 -14.99
N LEU A 105 -5.37 1.28 -13.68
CA LEU A 105 -5.99 0.40 -12.69
C LEU A 105 -7.52 0.55 -12.71
N THR A 106 -8.20 -0.57 -12.59
CA THR A 106 -9.66 -0.62 -12.49
C THR A 106 -10.11 -1.16 -11.14
N PRO A 107 -11.36 -0.91 -10.72
CA PRO A 107 -11.90 -1.48 -9.49
C PRO A 107 -11.90 -3.01 -9.47
N GLU A 108 -12.01 -3.64 -10.65
CA GLU A 108 -11.99 -5.10 -10.81
C GLU A 108 -10.59 -5.66 -10.51
N ILE A 109 -9.55 -5.06 -11.10
CA ILE A 109 -8.15 -5.44 -10.86
C ILE A 109 -7.82 -5.32 -9.37
N LEU A 110 -8.25 -4.24 -8.71
CA LEU A 110 -8.00 -4.07 -7.27
C LEU A 110 -8.72 -5.10 -6.42
N LEU A 111 -9.95 -5.48 -6.80
CA LEU A 111 -10.70 -6.53 -6.10
C LEU A 111 -10.01 -7.89 -6.24
N GLU A 112 -9.52 -8.21 -7.44
CA GLU A 112 -8.78 -9.44 -7.71
C GLU A 112 -7.52 -9.52 -6.85
N VAL A 113 -6.67 -8.49 -6.90
CA VAL A 113 -5.44 -8.40 -6.09
C VAL A 113 -5.74 -8.44 -4.59
N ALA A 114 -6.80 -7.77 -4.12
CA ALA A 114 -7.18 -7.81 -2.72
C ALA A 114 -7.57 -9.22 -2.26
N ASN A 115 -8.25 -9.99 -3.10
CA ASN A 115 -8.60 -11.39 -2.81
C ASN A 115 -7.38 -12.31 -2.81
N GLU A 116 -6.41 -12.06 -3.67
CA GLU A 116 -5.15 -12.80 -3.71
C GLU A 116 -4.28 -12.50 -2.48
N MET A 117 -4.10 -11.21 -2.14
CA MET A 117 -3.12 -10.80 -1.13
C MET A 117 -3.66 -10.82 0.31
N PHE A 118 -4.94 -10.57 0.50
CA PHE A 118 -5.52 -10.38 1.85
C PHE A 118 -6.38 -11.55 2.31
N ALA A 119 -6.23 -12.75 1.72
CA ALA A 119 -6.86 -13.94 2.25
C ALA A 119 -6.39 -14.18 3.70
N GLU A 120 -7.30 -14.61 4.58
CA GLU A 120 -7.02 -14.70 6.03
C GLU A 120 -5.83 -15.61 6.34
N ASP A 121 -5.66 -16.68 5.58
CA ASP A 121 -4.57 -17.65 5.72
C ASP A 121 -3.18 -17.06 5.40
N TYR A 122 -3.11 -15.90 4.74
CA TYR A 122 -1.86 -15.21 4.38
C TYR A 122 -1.53 -14.07 5.33
N LEU A 123 -2.42 -13.75 6.27
CA LEU A 123 -2.23 -12.66 7.19
C LEU A 123 -1.59 -13.14 8.48
N SER A 124 -0.55 -12.42 8.92
CA SER A 124 0.09 -12.61 10.21
C SER A 124 0.06 -11.31 11.00
N THR A 125 -0.18 -11.38 12.29
CA THR A 125 -0.15 -10.23 13.18
C THR A 125 0.99 -10.35 14.17
N LEU A 126 1.78 -9.30 14.30
CA LEU A 126 2.85 -9.17 15.28
C LEU A 126 2.56 -7.95 16.15
N VAL A 127 2.56 -8.14 17.45
CA VAL A 127 2.36 -7.10 18.45
C VAL A 127 3.64 -6.96 19.26
N TYR A 128 4.08 -5.72 19.45
CA TYR A 128 5.19 -5.35 20.34
C TYR A 128 4.61 -4.57 21.51
N ASP A 129 4.96 -4.98 22.72
CA ASP A 129 4.64 -4.28 23.97
C ASP A 129 5.78 -3.36 24.37
#